data_7bab6d807acf803c9c7ae2dcdcbb3a97
#
_entry.id   7bab6d807acf803c9c7ae2dcdcbb3a97
#
_cell.length_a   1.000
_cell.length_b   1.000
_cell.length_c   1.000
_cell.angle_alpha   90.00
_cell.angle_beta   90.00
_cell.angle_gamma   90.00
#
_symmetry.space_group_name_H-M   'P 1'
#
loop_
_entity.id
_entity.type
_entity.pdbx_description
1 polymer ?
#
loop_
_entity_poly.entity_id
_entity_poly.type
_entity_poly.pdbx_seq_one_letter_code
_entity_poly.pdbx_strand_id
1 'polypeptide(L)'
;MEITALTALELGKKIKAGEVTVEEAVKAQLEKIKERDSVYNCYVTVMEEEALKRAAEVQKQIDAGELKDSPLAGVPVAIKDNICTKGVLTTCSSKILNNFKPPYDATVIEKLEAAGAVIIGKVNMDEFAMGSTTETSYFGPTKNPWNTERVPGGSSGGAAAAVAAEEAWYALGSDTGGSIRQPSSFCGVTGLKPTYGSVSRYGLIAYASSLDQIGPIARNVSDCAAVFETIAGYDAKDSTSVKMEDYHFTEALVNDVKGLRIGIPKGYLGEGLDPEVKEAVLAAAKTLEEKGAIVEMFDMDMVDYAIPAYYVIASAEASSNLSRFDGVKYGYRTPDFEDLQDVYKKTRDEGFGMEVKRRMMIGAFVLSSGYYDAYYIKALQVKALIKKGFDDAFAKYDIILGPTAPTTALKMGENLSDPLKMYLGDIYTVSVNLAGLPGISLPCGIDSSGLPIGVQMIGQAFSEKTLIRAAYSLEQTRSYERPACVKGEN
;
A
#
# COMPACT_ATOMS: atom_id res chain seq x y z
N MET A 1 -27.23 13.49 0.27
CA MET A 1 -26.01 12.76 -0.13
C MET A 1 -25.39 12.21 1.13
N GLU A 2 -25.09 10.95 1.17
CA GLU A 2 -24.46 10.31 2.32
C GLU A 2 -23.03 10.87 2.49
N ILE A 3 -22.64 11.24 3.71
CA ILE A 3 -21.33 11.86 3.98
C ILE A 3 -20.17 10.94 3.52
N THR A 4 -20.30 9.64 3.76
CA THR A 4 -19.28 8.63 3.39
C THR A 4 -19.11 8.44 1.88
N ALA A 5 -20.06 8.88 1.07
CA ALA A 5 -19.96 8.86 -0.38
C ALA A 5 -19.06 9.99 -0.96
N LEU A 6 -18.75 11.02 -0.18
CA LEU A 6 -17.83 12.09 -0.57
C LEU A 6 -16.39 11.55 -0.71
N THR A 7 -15.59 12.18 -1.57
CA THR A 7 -14.13 11.99 -1.57
C THR A 7 -13.50 12.64 -0.33
N ALA A 8 -12.25 12.32 -0.01
CA ALA A 8 -11.57 12.92 1.14
C ALA A 8 -11.45 14.45 1.00
N LEU A 9 -11.11 14.92 -0.20
CA LEU A 9 -11.01 16.36 -0.50
C LEU A 9 -12.37 17.07 -0.49
N GLU A 10 -13.44 16.42 -0.97
CA GLU A 10 -14.80 16.98 -0.88
C GLU A 10 -15.25 17.10 0.57
N LEU A 11 -15.00 16.07 1.39
CA LEU A 11 -15.30 16.12 2.82
C LEU A 11 -14.54 17.25 3.51
N GLY A 12 -13.22 17.36 3.29
CA GLY A 12 -12.39 18.42 3.88
C GLY A 12 -12.87 19.82 3.49
N LYS A 13 -13.35 20.01 2.25
CA LYS A 13 -13.97 21.27 1.81
C LYS A 13 -15.26 21.57 2.57
N LYS A 14 -16.13 20.57 2.73
CA LYS A 14 -17.41 20.73 3.46
C LYS A 14 -17.20 21.00 4.94
N ILE A 15 -16.22 20.34 5.56
CA ILE A 15 -15.85 20.59 6.96
C ILE A 15 -15.38 22.06 7.13
N LYS A 16 -14.47 22.52 6.27
CA LYS A 16 -13.99 23.92 6.31
C LYS A 16 -15.07 24.96 6.01
N ALA A 17 -16.09 24.59 5.21
CA ALA A 17 -17.24 25.43 4.94
C ALA A 17 -18.29 25.44 6.07
N GLY A 18 -18.12 24.60 7.11
CA GLY A 18 -19.08 24.42 8.20
C GLY A 18 -20.37 23.68 7.79
N GLU A 19 -20.37 23.00 6.63
CA GLU A 19 -21.50 22.19 6.16
C GLU A 19 -21.57 20.82 6.83
N VAL A 20 -20.43 20.31 7.32
CA VAL A 20 -20.25 19.07 8.05
C VAL A 20 -19.28 19.35 9.20
N THR A 21 -19.57 18.88 10.39
CA THR A 21 -18.64 18.93 11.52
C THR A 21 -17.66 17.76 11.48
N VAL A 22 -16.51 17.91 12.11
CA VAL A 22 -15.53 16.81 12.23
C VAL A 22 -16.13 15.63 13.00
N GLU A 23 -16.95 15.92 14.02
CA GLU A 23 -17.64 14.89 14.81
C GLU A 23 -18.64 14.09 13.98
N GLU A 24 -19.42 14.76 13.10
CA GLU A 24 -20.34 14.08 12.17
C GLU A 24 -19.59 13.17 11.19
N ALA A 25 -18.48 13.63 10.65
CA ALA A 25 -17.64 12.82 9.77
C ALA A 25 -17.09 11.57 10.47
N VAL A 26 -16.55 11.71 11.68
CA VAL A 26 -16.03 10.60 12.49
C VAL A 26 -17.15 9.62 12.86
N LYS A 27 -18.31 10.11 13.29
CA LYS A 27 -19.47 9.25 13.63
C LYS A 27 -19.96 8.48 12.40
N ALA A 28 -20.09 9.14 11.25
CA ALA A 28 -20.52 8.47 10.00
C ALA A 28 -19.55 7.34 9.62
N GLN A 29 -18.24 7.56 9.80
CA GLN A 29 -17.25 6.51 9.53
C GLN A 29 -17.34 5.35 10.51
N LEU A 30 -17.48 5.64 11.82
CA LEU A 30 -17.62 4.61 12.85
C LEU A 30 -18.89 3.76 12.65
N GLU A 31 -19.98 4.38 12.20
CA GLU A 31 -21.22 3.67 11.84
C GLU A 31 -21.00 2.72 10.67
N LYS A 32 -20.29 3.15 9.63
CA LYS A 32 -19.95 2.28 8.49
C LYS A 32 -19.06 1.11 8.89
N ILE A 33 -18.08 1.33 9.75
CA ILE A 33 -17.24 0.26 10.31
C ILE A 33 -18.11 -0.73 11.09
N LYS A 34 -19.00 -0.26 11.98
CA LYS A 34 -19.92 -1.12 12.75
C LYS A 34 -20.88 -1.92 11.85
N GLU A 35 -21.33 -1.32 10.75
CA GLU A 35 -22.23 -1.95 9.78
C GLU A 35 -21.54 -3.05 8.98
N ARG A 36 -20.27 -2.87 8.54
CA ARG A 36 -19.64 -3.64 7.48
C ARG A 36 -18.45 -4.49 7.91
N ASP A 37 -17.66 -4.05 8.88
CA ASP A 37 -16.38 -4.68 9.20
C ASP A 37 -16.52 -6.12 9.74
N SER A 38 -17.68 -6.47 10.33
CA SER A 38 -18.00 -7.86 10.69
C SER A 38 -18.01 -8.81 9.49
N VAL A 39 -18.21 -8.29 8.26
CA VAL A 39 -18.16 -9.05 7.00
C VAL A 39 -16.76 -9.05 6.42
N TYR A 40 -16.10 -7.87 6.39
CA TYR A 40 -14.84 -7.68 5.64
C TYR A 40 -13.59 -7.86 6.47
N ASN A 41 -13.65 -7.66 7.81
CA ASN A 41 -12.49 -7.77 8.72
C ASN A 41 -11.32 -6.87 8.28
N CYS A 42 -11.63 -5.61 7.99
CA CYS A 42 -10.64 -4.61 7.58
C CYS A 42 -9.85 -4.07 8.77
N TYR A 43 -10.47 -3.94 9.95
CA TYR A 43 -9.87 -3.34 11.14
C TYR A 43 -9.42 -4.39 12.16
N VAL A 44 -8.24 -4.18 12.73
CA VAL A 44 -7.73 -4.93 13.89
C VAL A 44 -7.86 -4.14 15.18
N THR A 45 -7.96 -2.82 15.09
CA THR A 45 -8.21 -1.91 16.22
C THR A 45 -9.02 -0.71 15.73
N VAL A 46 -10.19 -0.46 16.32
CA VAL A 46 -10.98 0.75 16.09
C VAL A 46 -10.78 1.70 17.28
N MET A 47 -10.50 2.97 17.01
CA MET A 47 -10.14 4.00 18.00
C MET A 47 -11.31 4.97 18.23
N GLU A 48 -12.49 4.45 18.61
CA GLU A 48 -13.74 5.25 18.69
C GLU A 48 -13.60 6.43 19.65
N GLU A 49 -13.13 6.19 20.89
CA GLU A 49 -13.02 7.23 21.91
C GLU A 49 -11.97 8.29 21.56
N GLU A 50 -10.78 7.84 21.14
CA GLU A 50 -9.68 8.70 20.76
C GLU A 50 -10.03 9.53 19.52
N ALA A 51 -10.69 8.93 18.54
CA ALA A 51 -11.12 9.60 17.29
C ALA A 51 -12.16 10.71 17.61
N LEU A 52 -13.15 10.44 18.44
CA LEU A 52 -14.15 11.44 18.84
C LEU A 52 -13.51 12.58 19.66
N LYS A 53 -12.58 12.27 20.56
CA LYS A 53 -11.82 13.28 21.29
C LYS A 53 -11.01 14.16 20.34
N ARG A 54 -10.27 13.53 19.41
CA ARG A 54 -9.47 14.23 18.41
C ARG A 54 -10.35 15.08 17.49
N ALA A 55 -11.54 14.60 17.11
CA ALA A 55 -12.50 15.36 16.31
C ALA A 55 -12.87 16.69 16.96
N ALA A 56 -13.14 16.70 18.27
CA ALA A 56 -13.45 17.92 18.99
C ALA A 56 -12.25 18.90 19.08
N GLU A 57 -11.02 18.40 19.17
CA GLU A 57 -9.81 19.21 19.16
C GLU A 57 -9.59 19.84 17.77
N VAL A 58 -9.69 19.03 16.70
CA VAL A 58 -9.49 19.49 15.32
C VAL A 58 -10.58 20.49 14.91
N GLN A 59 -11.85 20.28 15.32
CA GLN A 59 -12.92 21.24 15.07
C GLN A 59 -12.56 22.62 15.64
N LYS A 60 -12.08 22.69 16.89
CA LYS A 60 -11.64 23.97 17.49
C LYS A 60 -10.49 24.62 16.71
N GLN A 61 -9.54 23.84 16.22
CA GLN A 61 -8.43 24.36 15.40
C GLN A 61 -8.94 24.93 14.06
N ILE A 62 -9.90 24.25 13.43
CA ILE A 62 -10.55 24.73 12.19
C ILE A 62 -11.31 26.03 12.47
N ASP A 63 -12.10 26.08 13.53
CA ASP A 63 -12.89 27.27 13.92
C ASP A 63 -11.97 28.46 14.26
N ALA A 64 -10.78 28.18 14.81
CA ALA A 64 -9.75 29.20 15.06
C ALA A 64 -8.96 29.64 13.80
N GLY A 65 -9.18 28.97 12.64
CA GLY A 65 -8.50 29.25 11.39
C GLY A 65 -7.07 28.71 11.30
N GLU A 66 -6.66 27.83 12.22
CA GLU A 66 -5.29 27.27 12.25
C GLU A 66 -5.03 26.27 11.10
N LEU A 67 -6.05 25.52 10.65
CA LEU A 67 -5.96 24.46 9.64
C LEU A 67 -6.56 24.86 8.26
N LYS A 68 -6.67 26.17 7.97
CA LYS A 68 -7.33 26.68 6.76
C LYS A 68 -6.72 26.16 5.46
N ASP A 69 -5.39 25.95 5.43
CA ASP A 69 -4.64 25.53 4.25
C ASP A 69 -4.54 23.99 4.13
N SER A 70 -4.93 23.24 5.16
CA SER A 70 -4.91 21.79 5.11
C SER A 70 -6.13 21.21 4.38
N PRO A 71 -5.95 20.47 3.26
CA PRO A 71 -7.07 19.88 2.54
C PRO A 71 -7.70 18.69 3.29
N LEU A 72 -6.97 18.07 4.23
CA LEU A 72 -7.35 16.87 4.97
C LEU A 72 -7.79 17.16 6.42
N ALA A 73 -7.91 18.44 6.80
CA ALA A 73 -8.35 18.81 8.14
C ALA A 73 -9.74 18.24 8.46
N GLY A 74 -9.84 17.49 9.54
CA GLY A 74 -11.06 16.83 10.01
C GLY A 74 -11.43 15.54 9.27
N VAL A 75 -10.68 15.12 8.25
CA VAL A 75 -10.98 13.91 7.48
C VAL A 75 -10.43 12.67 8.20
N PRO A 76 -11.28 11.64 8.49
CA PRO A 76 -10.85 10.39 9.11
C PRO A 76 -9.92 9.57 8.19
N VAL A 77 -8.92 8.89 8.81
CA VAL A 77 -7.92 8.06 8.12
C VAL A 77 -7.72 6.73 8.82
N ALA A 78 -7.56 5.66 8.02
CA ALA A 78 -7.17 4.35 8.49
C ALA A 78 -5.66 4.11 8.31
N ILE A 79 -5.02 3.46 9.28
CA ILE A 79 -3.55 3.28 9.32
C ILE A 79 -3.21 1.79 9.30
N LYS A 80 -2.38 1.35 8.35
CA LYS A 80 -1.91 -0.04 8.31
C LYS A 80 -1.21 -0.42 9.61
N ASP A 81 -1.44 -1.63 10.08
CA ASP A 81 -1.05 -2.07 11.43
C ASP A 81 0.45 -2.32 11.63
N ASN A 82 1.29 -1.95 10.68
CA ASN A 82 2.74 -1.89 10.82
C ASN A 82 3.31 -0.46 10.96
N ILE A 83 2.46 0.57 10.99
CA ILE A 83 2.85 1.96 11.18
C ILE A 83 2.62 2.32 12.66
N CYS A 84 3.71 2.62 13.37
CA CYS A 84 3.67 2.95 14.80
C CYS A 84 2.79 4.16 15.09
N THR A 85 1.79 3.95 15.94
CA THR A 85 0.89 4.99 16.47
C THR A 85 1.00 4.96 17.98
N LYS A 86 1.48 6.02 18.60
CA LYS A 86 1.80 6.10 20.02
C LYS A 86 0.64 5.70 20.92
N GLY A 87 0.89 4.74 21.82
CA GLY A 87 -0.12 4.26 22.79
C GLY A 87 -1.20 3.36 22.19
N VAL A 88 -1.26 3.18 20.86
CA VAL A 88 -2.21 2.34 20.14
C VAL A 88 -1.57 1.00 19.79
N LEU A 89 -2.32 -0.10 19.91
CA LEU A 89 -1.82 -1.41 19.47
C LEU A 89 -1.31 -1.34 18.03
N THR A 90 -0.09 -1.82 17.81
CA THR A 90 0.56 -1.89 16.50
C THR A 90 1.21 -3.26 16.39
N THR A 91 0.48 -4.20 15.79
CA THR A 91 0.76 -5.63 15.91
C THR A 91 1.39 -6.24 14.68
N CYS A 92 1.43 -5.54 13.54
CA CYS A 92 1.76 -6.11 12.23
C CYS A 92 0.91 -7.33 11.88
N SER A 93 -0.32 -7.39 12.39
CA SER A 93 -1.24 -8.53 12.29
C SER A 93 -0.58 -9.86 12.72
N SER A 94 0.27 -9.82 13.77
CA SER A 94 1.04 -10.96 14.28
C SER A 94 0.84 -11.16 15.79
N LYS A 95 0.79 -12.42 16.21
CA LYS A 95 0.76 -12.77 17.64
C LYS A 95 1.99 -12.26 18.37
N ILE A 96 3.16 -12.20 17.72
CA ILE A 96 4.41 -11.75 18.35
C ILE A 96 4.34 -10.30 18.88
N LEU A 97 3.51 -9.45 18.26
CA LEU A 97 3.30 -8.06 18.66
C LEU A 97 1.87 -7.76 19.14
N ASN A 98 1.05 -8.76 19.40
CA ASN A 98 -0.38 -8.58 19.73
C ASN A 98 -0.66 -7.72 20.99
N ASN A 99 0.36 -7.45 21.78
CA ASN A 99 0.31 -6.62 23.01
C ASN A 99 1.19 -5.37 22.93
N PHE A 100 1.78 -5.09 21.76
CA PHE A 100 2.73 -4.00 21.61
C PHE A 100 2.03 -2.66 21.35
N LYS A 101 2.31 -1.68 22.22
CA LYS A 101 1.92 -0.27 22.06
C LYS A 101 3.18 0.57 21.92
N PRO A 102 3.43 1.18 20.74
CA PRO A 102 4.61 2.02 20.54
C PRO A 102 4.64 3.20 21.52
N PRO A 103 5.83 3.57 22.03
CA PRO A 103 5.99 4.77 22.87
C PRO A 103 6.16 6.07 22.05
N TYR A 104 6.13 5.99 20.72
CA TYR A 104 6.33 7.10 19.77
C TYR A 104 5.46 6.90 18.53
N ASP A 105 5.25 7.99 17.80
CA ASP A 105 4.59 8.00 16.50
C ASP A 105 5.57 7.84 15.34
N ALA A 106 5.10 7.20 14.27
CA ALA A 106 5.79 7.30 12.99
C ALA A 106 5.71 8.74 12.46
N THR A 107 6.72 9.19 11.72
CA THR A 107 6.74 10.55 11.16
C THR A 107 5.51 10.86 10.30
N VAL A 108 4.99 9.87 9.58
CA VAL A 108 3.75 10.05 8.78
C VAL A 108 2.52 10.30 9.68
N ILE A 109 2.49 9.74 10.88
CA ILE A 109 1.43 9.99 11.88
C ILE A 109 1.56 11.41 12.41
N GLU A 110 2.76 11.84 12.83
CA GLU A 110 3.02 13.22 13.26
C GLU A 110 2.56 14.24 12.20
N LYS A 111 2.83 13.98 10.91
CA LYS A 111 2.42 14.84 9.79
C LYS A 111 0.91 14.86 9.55
N LEU A 112 0.25 13.71 9.58
CA LEU A 112 -1.21 13.62 9.43
C LEU A 112 -1.92 14.34 10.58
N GLU A 113 -1.46 14.17 11.82
CA GLU A 113 -2.03 14.85 12.98
C GLU A 113 -1.81 16.37 12.92
N ALA A 114 -0.62 16.81 12.47
CA ALA A 114 -0.34 18.23 12.25
C ALA A 114 -1.21 18.85 11.15
N ALA A 115 -1.59 18.03 10.13
CA ALA A 115 -2.54 18.43 9.10
C ALA A 115 -4.01 18.39 9.56
N GLY A 116 -4.28 17.98 10.79
CA GLY A 116 -5.62 17.88 11.35
C GLY A 116 -6.41 16.65 10.92
N ALA A 117 -5.77 15.62 10.39
CA ALA A 117 -6.42 14.33 10.13
C ALA A 117 -6.83 13.64 11.44
N VAL A 118 -7.87 12.80 11.39
CA VAL A 118 -8.35 12.02 12.54
C VAL A 118 -8.12 10.54 12.29
N ILE A 119 -7.22 9.93 13.09
CA ILE A 119 -6.96 8.48 12.98
C ILE A 119 -8.14 7.72 13.56
N ILE A 120 -8.78 6.86 12.73
CA ILE A 120 -9.98 6.12 13.13
C ILE A 120 -9.66 4.71 13.60
N GLY A 121 -8.53 4.15 13.20
CA GLY A 121 -8.13 2.79 13.59
C GLY A 121 -6.94 2.24 12.81
N LYS A 122 -6.57 1.01 13.18
CA LYS A 122 -5.51 0.21 12.57
C LYS A 122 -6.12 -0.88 11.70
N VAL A 123 -5.68 -0.96 10.44
CA VAL A 123 -6.25 -1.90 9.46
C VAL A 123 -5.37 -3.12 9.25
N ASN A 124 -6.06 -4.23 8.99
CA ASN A 124 -5.51 -5.57 8.84
C ASN A 124 -4.52 -5.68 7.66
N MET A 125 -3.63 -6.64 7.76
CA MET A 125 -2.57 -6.85 6.78
C MET A 125 -2.06 -8.29 6.80
N ASP A 126 -1.33 -8.72 5.79
CA ASP A 126 -0.52 -9.93 5.92
C ASP A 126 0.51 -9.77 7.03
N GLU A 127 0.74 -10.82 7.79
CA GLU A 127 1.65 -10.80 8.94
C GLU A 127 3.02 -10.25 8.56
N PHE A 128 3.48 -9.18 9.26
CA PHE A 128 4.72 -8.44 9.00
C PHE A 128 4.91 -8.00 7.54
N ALA A 129 3.82 -7.70 6.84
CA ALA A 129 3.81 -7.36 5.42
C ALA A 129 4.34 -8.48 4.49
N MET A 130 4.32 -9.73 4.95
CA MET A 130 4.80 -10.91 4.22
C MET A 130 3.63 -11.70 3.64
N GLY A 131 3.15 -11.27 2.49
CA GLY A 131 2.05 -11.87 1.75
C GLY A 131 1.48 -10.93 0.72
N SER A 132 0.56 -11.44 -0.09
CA SER A 132 -0.11 -10.69 -1.18
C SER A 132 -1.62 -10.94 -1.19
N THR A 133 -2.20 -11.43 -0.06
CA THR A 133 -3.62 -11.84 0.00
C THR A 133 -4.35 -11.38 1.27
N THR A 134 -3.63 -10.97 2.30
CA THR A 134 -4.15 -10.66 3.65
C THR A 134 -4.88 -11.85 4.31
N GLU A 135 -4.46 -13.07 3.95
CA GLU A 135 -4.94 -14.32 4.56
C GLU A 135 -4.04 -14.79 5.72
N THR A 136 -2.81 -14.27 5.82
CA THR A 136 -1.81 -14.68 6.82
C THR A 136 -1.93 -13.92 8.15
N SER A 137 -2.92 -13.05 8.28
CA SER A 137 -3.16 -12.28 9.51
C SER A 137 -3.51 -13.16 10.71
N TYR A 138 -2.91 -12.87 11.86
CA TYR A 138 -3.30 -13.47 13.14
C TYR A 138 -4.75 -13.20 13.53
N PHE A 139 -5.34 -12.10 13.07
CA PHE A 139 -6.73 -11.70 13.34
C PHE A 139 -7.72 -12.27 12.32
N GLY A 140 -7.28 -13.18 11.46
CA GLY A 140 -8.08 -13.75 10.39
C GLY A 140 -8.00 -12.94 9.07
N PRO A 141 -8.49 -13.53 7.97
CA PRO A 141 -8.41 -12.95 6.65
C PRO A 141 -9.32 -11.73 6.48
N THR A 142 -8.86 -10.75 5.71
CA THR A 142 -9.73 -9.70 5.17
C THR A 142 -10.38 -10.19 3.88
N LYS A 143 -11.64 -9.84 3.65
CA LYS A 143 -12.40 -10.19 2.44
C LYS A 143 -12.50 -9.02 1.48
N ASN A 144 -12.60 -9.33 0.19
CA ASN A 144 -12.75 -8.31 -0.85
C ASN A 144 -14.20 -7.78 -0.90
N PRO A 145 -14.42 -6.46 -0.85
CA PRO A 145 -15.77 -5.87 -0.91
C PRO A 145 -16.52 -6.10 -2.22
N TRP A 146 -15.82 -6.42 -3.32
CA TRP A 146 -16.46 -6.76 -4.59
C TRP A 146 -17.03 -8.18 -4.60
N ASN A 147 -16.38 -9.09 -3.87
CA ASN A 147 -16.83 -10.47 -3.71
C ASN A 147 -16.14 -11.08 -2.48
N THR A 148 -16.92 -11.44 -1.47
CA THR A 148 -16.42 -11.96 -0.18
C THR A 148 -15.77 -13.33 -0.26
N GLU A 149 -15.86 -14.04 -1.39
CA GLU A 149 -15.10 -15.27 -1.66
C GLU A 149 -13.70 -14.99 -2.25
N ARG A 150 -13.36 -13.72 -2.46
CA ARG A 150 -12.09 -13.29 -3.03
C ARG A 150 -11.22 -12.58 -2.00
N VAL A 151 -9.90 -12.66 -2.24
CA VAL A 151 -8.92 -11.93 -1.44
C VAL A 151 -8.90 -10.45 -1.81
N PRO A 152 -8.65 -9.53 -0.88
CA PRO A 152 -8.51 -8.10 -1.17
C PRO A 152 -7.14 -7.77 -1.77
N GLY A 153 -6.25 -8.77 -1.90
CA GLY A 153 -4.83 -8.55 -2.12
C GLY A 153 -4.08 -8.26 -0.81
N GLY A 154 -2.81 -7.93 -0.93
CA GLY A 154 -1.94 -7.69 0.23
C GLY A 154 -0.55 -7.16 -0.16
N SER A 155 0.20 -6.82 0.87
CA SER A 155 -0.09 -6.98 2.30
C SER A 155 -0.97 -5.86 2.90
N SER A 156 -1.34 -4.79 2.17
CA SER A 156 -2.23 -3.72 2.66
C SER A 156 -3.71 -4.00 2.31
N GLY A 157 -4.16 -5.28 2.41
CA GLY A 157 -5.51 -5.66 2.01
C GLY A 157 -6.60 -5.01 2.86
N GLY A 158 -6.42 -4.92 4.18
CA GLY A 158 -7.36 -4.22 5.05
C GLY A 158 -7.50 -2.74 4.69
N ALA A 159 -6.39 -2.07 4.32
CA ALA A 159 -6.41 -0.67 3.89
C ALA A 159 -7.19 -0.47 2.57
N ALA A 160 -6.93 -1.32 1.57
CA ALA A 160 -7.62 -1.23 0.28
C ALA A 160 -9.09 -1.63 0.39
N ALA A 161 -9.41 -2.69 1.14
CA ALA A 161 -10.79 -3.12 1.37
C ALA A 161 -11.60 -2.08 2.15
N ALA A 162 -11.03 -1.47 3.21
CA ALA A 162 -11.70 -0.42 3.98
C ALA A 162 -12.05 0.80 3.10
N VAL A 163 -11.15 1.22 2.20
CA VAL A 163 -11.43 2.32 1.26
C VAL A 163 -12.50 1.92 0.25
N ALA A 164 -12.46 0.70 -0.30
CA ALA A 164 -13.45 0.21 -1.27
C ALA A 164 -14.83 0.02 -0.64
N ALA A 165 -14.90 -0.45 0.63
CA ALA A 165 -16.14 -0.64 1.38
C ALA A 165 -16.71 0.66 1.98
N GLU A 166 -16.06 1.81 1.76
CA GLU A 166 -16.38 3.09 2.42
C GLU A 166 -16.27 3.06 3.96
N GLU A 167 -15.49 2.14 4.50
CA GLU A 167 -15.07 2.12 5.91
C GLU A 167 -13.89 3.06 6.20
N ALA A 168 -13.31 3.65 5.16
CA ALA A 168 -12.31 4.72 5.25
C ALA A 168 -12.41 5.65 4.03
N TRP A 169 -12.17 6.96 4.20
CA TRP A 169 -12.00 7.88 3.06
C TRP A 169 -10.69 7.64 2.35
N TYR A 170 -9.63 7.44 3.13
CA TYR A 170 -8.31 7.07 2.66
C TYR A 170 -7.57 6.29 3.75
N ALA A 171 -6.51 5.61 3.35
CA ALA A 171 -5.67 4.86 4.27
C ALA A 171 -4.18 5.05 3.94
N LEU A 172 -3.32 4.86 4.94
CA LEU A 172 -1.90 4.63 4.70
C LEU A 172 -1.62 3.13 4.64
N GLY A 173 -0.96 2.71 3.56
CA GLY A 173 -0.39 1.39 3.38
C GLY A 173 1.13 1.40 3.44
N SER A 174 1.74 0.21 3.28
CA SER A 174 3.17 0.05 3.00
C SER A 174 3.37 -0.90 1.84
N ASP A 175 4.40 -0.65 1.04
CA ASP A 175 4.69 -1.39 -0.19
C ASP A 175 6.16 -1.78 -0.21
N THR A 176 6.44 -3.08 -0.13
CA THR A 176 7.78 -3.67 -0.18
C THR A 176 8.03 -4.35 -1.53
N GLY A 177 6.98 -4.90 -2.15
CA GLY A 177 7.01 -5.58 -3.43
C GLY A 177 5.72 -5.46 -4.24
N GLY A 178 4.83 -4.49 -3.89
CA GLY A 178 3.53 -4.32 -4.53
C GLY A 178 2.39 -4.11 -3.54
N SER A 179 2.70 -4.11 -2.24
CA SER A 179 1.68 -4.21 -1.17
C SER A 179 0.78 -2.98 -0.95
N ILE A 180 0.91 -1.93 -1.73
CA ILE A 180 -0.08 -0.85 -1.92
C ILE A 180 -0.79 -1.04 -3.25
N ARG A 181 -0.03 -1.23 -4.32
CA ARG A 181 -0.52 -1.22 -5.71
C ARG A 181 -1.40 -2.42 -6.03
N GLN A 182 -0.94 -3.63 -5.66
CA GLN A 182 -1.68 -4.87 -5.95
C GLN A 182 -3.03 -4.92 -5.21
N PRO A 183 -3.14 -4.70 -3.87
CA PRO A 183 -4.45 -4.68 -3.22
C PRO A 183 -5.35 -3.53 -3.72
N SER A 184 -4.78 -2.39 -4.13
CA SER A 184 -5.56 -1.33 -4.77
C SER A 184 -6.18 -1.78 -6.10
N SER A 185 -5.44 -2.55 -6.92
CA SER A 185 -5.97 -3.16 -8.14
C SER A 185 -7.11 -4.12 -7.83
N PHE A 186 -6.95 -5.02 -6.86
CA PHE A 186 -7.95 -6.03 -6.51
C PHE A 186 -9.22 -5.47 -5.87
N CYS A 187 -9.10 -4.34 -5.17
CA CYS A 187 -10.22 -3.65 -4.53
C CYS A 187 -10.81 -2.51 -5.36
N GLY A 188 -10.29 -2.23 -6.56
CA GLY A 188 -10.82 -1.18 -7.44
C GLY A 188 -10.64 0.24 -6.88
N VAL A 189 -9.52 0.50 -6.21
CA VAL A 189 -9.15 1.80 -5.63
C VAL A 189 -7.81 2.26 -6.18
N THR A 190 -7.41 3.50 -5.89
CA THR A 190 -6.12 4.06 -6.30
C THR A 190 -5.09 3.90 -5.19
N GLY A 191 -3.89 3.42 -5.53
CA GLY A 191 -2.78 3.30 -4.59
C GLY A 191 -1.48 3.82 -5.17
N LEU A 192 -0.81 4.72 -4.46
CA LEU A 192 0.46 5.32 -4.85
C LEU A 192 1.58 4.81 -3.94
N LYS A 193 2.53 4.10 -4.53
CA LYS A 193 3.84 3.85 -3.91
C LYS A 193 4.82 4.93 -4.37
N PRO A 194 5.25 5.83 -3.48
CA PRO A 194 6.20 6.89 -3.85
C PRO A 194 7.61 6.34 -4.12
N THR A 195 8.50 7.20 -4.60
CA THR A 195 9.94 6.93 -4.69
C THR A 195 10.49 6.56 -3.32
N TYR A 196 11.37 5.55 -3.27
CA TYR A 196 12.05 5.16 -2.04
C TYR A 196 12.77 6.36 -1.39
N GLY A 197 12.44 6.63 -0.12
CA GLY A 197 13.00 7.74 0.64
C GLY A 197 12.28 9.09 0.50
N SER A 198 11.24 9.22 -0.34
CA SER A 198 10.44 10.45 -0.43
C SER A 198 9.48 10.65 0.75
N VAL A 199 9.09 9.55 1.41
CA VAL A 199 8.32 9.52 2.66
C VAL A 199 9.16 8.81 3.71
N SER A 200 9.27 9.40 4.90
CA SER A 200 10.02 8.83 6.02
C SER A 200 9.51 7.44 6.40
N ARG A 201 10.43 6.53 6.65
CA ARG A 201 10.20 5.19 7.18
C ARG A 201 10.36 5.11 8.71
N TYR A 202 10.66 6.24 9.38
CA TYR A 202 10.72 6.26 10.84
C TYR A 202 9.37 5.89 11.43
N GLY A 203 9.38 4.83 12.28
CA GLY A 203 8.17 4.27 12.88
C GLY A 203 7.42 3.26 12.00
N LEU A 204 7.90 2.95 10.78
CA LEU A 204 7.44 1.77 10.04
C LEU A 204 8.17 0.53 10.57
N ILE A 205 7.40 -0.47 11.02
CA ILE A 205 7.98 -1.77 11.43
C ILE A 205 8.46 -2.48 10.18
N ALA A 206 9.78 -2.71 10.11
CA ALA A 206 10.44 -3.12 8.88
C ALA A 206 10.19 -4.59 8.52
N TYR A 207 9.85 -4.81 7.25
CA TYR A 207 9.98 -6.10 6.57
C TYR A 207 11.34 -6.16 5.87
N ALA A 208 11.56 -5.36 4.83
CA ALA A 208 12.81 -5.29 4.08
C ALA A 208 13.24 -3.83 3.96
N SER A 209 14.22 -3.43 4.77
CA SER A 209 14.60 -2.02 4.98
C SER A 209 15.03 -1.29 3.72
N SER A 210 15.57 -2.00 2.71
CA SER A 210 15.99 -1.41 1.42
C SER A 210 14.88 -1.32 0.38
N LEU A 211 13.65 -1.74 0.72
CA LEU A 211 12.52 -1.85 -0.22
C LEU A 211 11.22 -1.21 0.32
N ASP A 212 11.01 -1.23 1.65
CA ASP A 212 9.78 -0.76 2.29
C ASP A 212 9.52 0.73 2.01
N GLN A 213 8.28 1.06 1.65
CA GLN A 213 7.83 2.44 1.46
C GLN A 213 6.39 2.62 1.93
N ILE A 214 6.09 3.70 2.67
CA ILE A 214 4.73 4.09 3.04
C ILE A 214 4.13 4.91 1.88
N GLY A 215 2.84 4.73 1.63
CA GLY A 215 2.10 5.53 0.66
C GLY A 215 0.58 5.45 0.85
N PRO A 216 -0.16 6.34 0.17
CA PRO A 216 -1.60 6.44 0.28
C PRO A 216 -2.36 5.41 -0.56
N ILE A 217 -3.53 5.04 -0.05
CA ILE A 217 -4.59 4.33 -0.75
C ILE A 217 -5.87 5.17 -0.59
N ALA A 218 -6.52 5.52 -1.69
CA ALA A 218 -7.74 6.31 -1.69
C ALA A 218 -8.65 5.93 -2.88
N ARG A 219 -9.86 6.49 -2.93
CA ARG A 219 -10.82 6.18 -4.02
C ARG A 219 -10.41 6.76 -5.37
N ASN A 220 -9.59 7.81 -5.37
CA ASN A 220 -9.20 8.54 -6.58
C ASN A 220 -7.78 9.08 -6.49
N VAL A 221 -7.27 9.51 -7.65
CA VAL A 221 -5.92 10.06 -7.79
C VAL A 221 -5.74 11.39 -7.04
N SER A 222 -6.79 12.22 -6.99
CA SER A 222 -6.73 13.54 -6.32
C SER A 222 -6.54 13.39 -4.82
N ASP A 223 -7.27 12.49 -4.17
CA ASP A 223 -7.12 12.19 -2.76
C ASP A 223 -5.74 11.59 -2.47
N CYS A 224 -5.26 10.64 -3.32
CA CYS A 224 -3.91 10.08 -3.20
C CYS A 224 -2.83 11.16 -3.30
N ALA A 225 -2.96 12.11 -4.22
CA ALA A 225 -2.01 13.22 -4.38
C ALA A 225 -1.96 14.11 -3.14
N ALA A 226 -3.12 14.48 -2.58
CA ALA A 226 -3.20 15.32 -1.39
C ALA A 226 -2.65 14.62 -0.13
N VAL A 227 -2.92 13.33 0.02
CA VAL A 227 -2.37 12.54 1.13
C VAL A 227 -0.85 12.41 0.98
N PHE A 228 -0.35 12.13 -0.24
CA PHE A 228 1.08 12.06 -0.49
C PHE A 228 1.77 13.40 -0.22
N GLU A 229 1.20 14.52 -0.68
CA GLU A 229 1.70 15.87 -0.38
C GLU A 229 1.81 16.12 1.12
N THR A 230 0.85 15.63 1.91
CA THR A 230 0.84 15.77 3.38
C THR A 230 1.95 14.95 4.05
N ILE A 231 2.20 13.71 3.62
CA ILE A 231 3.14 12.80 4.30
C ILE A 231 4.56 12.85 3.75
N ALA A 232 4.79 13.35 2.54
CA ALA A 232 6.11 13.48 1.91
C ALA A 232 7.01 14.47 2.65
N GLY A 233 8.32 14.29 2.53
CA GLY A 233 9.31 15.24 3.04
C GLY A 233 10.49 14.59 3.73
N TYR A 234 11.57 15.36 3.81
CA TYR A 234 12.80 14.94 4.48
C TYR A 234 12.59 14.77 5.98
N ASP A 235 13.17 13.71 6.51
CA ASP A 235 13.19 13.41 7.94
C ASP A 235 14.58 12.98 8.39
N ALA A 236 15.18 13.74 9.30
CA ALA A 236 16.50 13.41 9.87
C ALA A 236 16.49 12.16 10.77
N LYS A 237 15.29 11.67 11.19
CA LYS A 237 15.16 10.42 11.95
C LYS A 237 15.31 9.17 11.06
N ASP A 238 15.19 9.33 9.72
CA ASP A 238 15.33 8.26 8.73
C ASP A 238 16.54 8.55 7.82
N SER A 239 17.62 7.78 7.99
CA SER A 239 18.84 7.93 7.19
C SER A 239 18.66 7.65 5.70
N THR A 240 17.54 7.04 5.28
CA THR A 240 17.20 6.80 3.88
C THR A 240 16.31 7.88 3.28
N SER A 241 15.83 8.83 4.10
CA SER A 241 14.99 9.95 3.65
C SER A 241 15.77 10.91 2.75
N VAL A 242 15.17 11.28 1.63
CA VAL A 242 15.76 12.14 0.61
C VAL A 242 15.06 13.50 0.61
N LYS A 243 15.83 14.57 0.53
CA LYS A 243 15.28 15.92 0.37
C LYS A 243 14.91 16.15 -1.09
N MET A 244 13.64 16.46 -1.34
CA MET A 244 13.13 16.85 -2.65
C MET A 244 13.11 18.39 -2.76
N GLU A 245 13.10 18.91 -3.98
CA GLU A 245 13.02 20.35 -4.23
C GLU A 245 11.57 20.86 -4.14
N ASP A 246 10.60 20.02 -4.47
CA ASP A 246 9.18 20.36 -4.58
C ASP A 246 8.30 19.26 -4.01
N TYR A 247 7.32 19.66 -3.20
CA TYR A 247 6.36 18.78 -2.54
C TYR A 247 4.90 19.09 -2.91
N HIS A 248 4.64 19.98 -3.88
CA HIS A 248 3.30 20.38 -4.30
C HIS A 248 2.73 19.44 -5.36
N PHE A 249 2.36 18.23 -4.95
CA PHE A 249 1.91 17.17 -5.86
C PHE A 249 0.51 17.39 -6.40
N THR A 250 -0.35 18.10 -5.66
CA THR A 250 -1.71 18.45 -6.09
C THR A 250 -1.73 19.41 -7.30
N GLU A 251 -0.66 20.16 -7.55
CA GLU A 251 -0.51 20.96 -8.78
C GLU A 251 -0.45 20.11 -10.06
N ALA A 252 -0.12 18.83 -9.92
CA ALA A 252 -0.07 17.88 -11.05
C ALA A 252 -1.44 17.32 -11.44
N LEU A 253 -2.53 17.68 -10.76
CA LEU A 253 -3.90 17.28 -11.09
C LEU A 253 -4.39 18.04 -12.33
N VAL A 254 -3.71 17.82 -13.46
CA VAL A 254 -3.97 18.45 -14.75
C VAL A 254 -4.40 17.39 -15.75
N ASN A 255 -5.59 17.59 -16.35
CA ASN A 255 -6.17 16.65 -17.32
C ASN A 255 -5.57 16.86 -18.73
N ASP A 256 -4.25 16.68 -18.85
CA ASP A 256 -3.52 16.81 -20.11
C ASP A 256 -2.29 15.88 -20.11
N VAL A 257 -2.20 15.01 -21.11
CA VAL A 257 -1.08 14.08 -21.34
C VAL A 257 -0.39 14.31 -22.68
N LYS A 258 -0.70 15.42 -23.36
CA LYS A 258 -0.16 15.71 -24.68
C LYS A 258 1.36 15.70 -24.66
N GLY A 259 1.93 14.87 -25.55
CA GLY A 259 3.37 14.74 -25.74
C GLY A 259 4.08 13.87 -24.70
N LEU A 260 3.40 13.34 -23.66
CA LEU A 260 3.99 12.34 -22.77
C LEU A 260 4.31 11.07 -23.54
N ARG A 261 5.53 10.55 -23.36
CA ARG A 261 6.00 9.31 -23.98
C ARG A 261 5.77 8.15 -23.00
N ILE A 262 4.92 7.22 -23.38
CA ILE A 262 4.53 6.07 -22.55
C ILE A 262 5.08 4.81 -23.22
N GLY A 263 5.94 4.09 -22.49
CA GLY A 263 6.49 2.81 -22.92
C GLY A 263 5.73 1.64 -22.30
N ILE A 264 5.39 0.62 -23.08
CA ILE A 264 4.81 -0.64 -22.61
C ILE A 264 5.82 -1.76 -22.86
N PRO A 265 6.41 -2.37 -21.81
CA PRO A 265 7.28 -3.52 -22.00
C PRO A 265 6.51 -4.70 -22.60
N LYS A 266 6.99 -5.24 -23.73
CA LYS A 266 6.34 -6.39 -24.39
C LYS A 266 6.22 -7.60 -23.46
N GLY A 267 7.24 -7.83 -22.61
CA GLY A 267 7.24 -8.90 -21.62
C GLY A 267 6.11 -8.79 -20.60
N TYR A 268 5.57 -7.58 -20.33
CA TYR A 268 4.43 -7.40 -19.43
C TYR A 268 3.10 -7.92 -20.03
N LEU A 269 3.04 -8.12 -21.34
CA LEU A 269 1.84 -8.57 -22.07
C LEU A 269 1.98 -10.02 -22.56
N GLY A 270 2.95 -10.76 -21.99
CA GLY A 270 3.33 -12.12 -22.41
C GLY A 270 2.46 -13.22 -21.80
N GLU A 271 3.04 -14.42 -21.76
CA GLU A 271 2.40 -15.61 -21.20
C GLU A 271 2.10 -15.45 -19.69
N GLY A 272 0.96 -15.97 -19.23
CA GLY A 272 0.53 -15.90 -17.83
C GLY A 272 -0.31 -14.66 -17.47
N LEU A 273 -0.41 -13.67 -18.37
CA LEU A 273 -1.34 -12.55 -18.19
C LEU A 273 -2.74 -12.93 -18.66
N ASP A 274 -3.73 -12.71 -17.79
CA ASP A 274 -5.15 -12.91 -18.12
C ASP A 274 -5.54 -12.05 -19.35
N PRO A 275 -6.24 -12.62 -20.34
CA PRO A 275 -6.65 -11.89 -21.55
C PRO A 275 -7.51 -10.66 -21.29
N GLU A 276 -8.42 -10.69 -20.30
CA GLU A 276 -9.27 -9.54 -19.95
C GLU A 276 -8.45 -8.42 -19.30
N VAL A 277 -7.47 -8.78 -18.46
CA VAL A 277 -6.50 -7.82 -17.91
C VAL A 277 -5.67 -7.18 -19.01
N LYS A 278 -5.17 -7.98 -19.96
CA LYS A 278 -4.41 -7.48 -21.11
C LYS A 278 -5.22 -6.48 -21.94
N GLU A 279 -6.47 -6.82 -22.24
CA GLU A 279 -7.36 -5.98 -23.03
C GLU A 279 -7.65 -4.65 -22.32
N ALA A 280 -7.97 -4.68 -21.02
CA ALA A 280 -8.24 -3.49 -20.23
C ALA A 280 -7.02 -2.55 -20.12
N VAL A 281 -5.82 -3.10 -19.94
CA VAL A 281 -4.57 -2.32 -19.90
C VAL A 281 -4.26 -1.68 -21.26
N LEU A 282 -4.45 -2.41 -22.36
CA LEU A 282 -4.26 -1.84 -23.71
C LEU A 282 -5.31 -0.78 -24.04
N ALA A 283 -6.56 -0.96 -23.58
CA ALA A 283 -7.59 0.06 -23.73
C ALA A 283 -7.26 1.34 -22.95
N ALA A 284 -6.70 1.21 -21.73
CA ALA A 284 -6.21 2.36 -20.96
C ALA A 284 -5.07 3.09 -21.67
N ALA A 285 -4.12 2.36 -22.25
CA ALA A 285 -3.03 2.92 -23.03
C ALA A 285 -3.55 3.68 -24.27
N LYS A 286 -4.50 3.08 -24.99
CA LYS A 286 -5.16 3.71 -26.15
C LYS A 286 -5.91 5.00 -25.76
N THR A 287 -6.57 5.01 -24.62
CA THR A 287 -7.25 6.21 -24.09
C THR A 287 -6.25 7.35 -23.87
N LEU A 288 -5.06 7.07 -23.34
CA LEU A 288 -4.01 8.08 -23.15
C LEU A 288 -3.44 8.55 -24.51
N GLU A 289 -3.30 7.65 -25.49
CA GLU A 289 -2.88 7.98 -26.85
C GLU A 289 -3.91 8.91 -27.54
N GLU A 290 -5.19 8.61 -27.42
CA GLU A 290 -6.28 9.46 -27.95
C GLU A 290 -6.31 10.87 -27.31
N LYS A 291 -5.80 10.98 -26.06
CA LYS A 291 -5.57 12.27 -25.36
C LYS A 291 -4.25 12.97 -25.74
N GLY A 292 -3.48 12.40 -26.67
CA GLY A 292 -2.28 13.00 -27.23
C GLY A 292 -0.96 12.54 -26.60
N ALA A 293 -0.94 11.51 -25.80
CA ALA A 293 0.28 10.83 -25.40
C ALA A 293 0.87 10.03 -26.60
N ILE A 294 2.16 9.74 -26.54
CA ILE A 294 2.84 8.89 -27.52
C ILE A 294 3.07 7.54 -26.87
N VAL A 295 2.41 6.49 -27.37
CA VAL A 295 2.46 5.15 -26.78
C VAL A 295 3.28 4.22 -27.68
N GLU A 296 4.28 3.55 -27.13
CA GLU A 296 5.14 2.62 -27.84
C GLU A 296 5.36 1.33 -27.05
N MET A 297 5.43 0.19 -27.74
CA MET A 297 5.89 -1.06 -27.15
C MET A 297 7.39 -1.22 -27.32
N PHE A 298 8.08 -1.69 -26.28
CA PHE A 298 9.53 -1.89 -26.28
C PHE A 298 9.94 -3.17 -25.56
N ASP A 299 11.16 -3.60 -25.81
CA ASP A 299 11.76 -4.75 -25.13
C ASP A 299 12.51 -4.27 -23.88
N MET A 300 12.24 -4.90 -22.74
CA MET A 300 12.87 -4.61 -21.45
C MET A 300 13.49 -5.89 -20.89
N ASP A 301 14.80 -5.88 -20.76
CA ASP A 301 15.55 -7.01 -20.25
C ASP A 301 15.44 -7.13 -18.71
N MET A 302 15.76 -8.32 -18.18
CA MET A 302 15.94 -8.62 -16.76
C MET A 302 14.67 -8.66 -15.88
N VAL A 303 13.48 -8.37 -16.41
CA VAL A 303 12.22 -8.41 -15.62
C VAL A 303 11.94 -9.80 -15.06
N ASP A 304 12.27 -10.85 -15.83
CA ASP A 304 12.07 -12.26 -15.45
C ASP A 304 12.87 -12.67 -14.19
N TYR A 305 13.93 -11.96 -13.88
CA TYR A 305 14.76 -12.20 -12.70
C TYR A 305 14.32 -11.41 -11.47
N ALA A 306 13.28 -10.57 -11.60
CA ALA A 306 12.84 -9.69 -10.52
C ALA A 306 12.30 -10.48 -9.31
N ILE A 307 11.47 -11.50 -9.56
CA ILE A 307 10.88 -12.35 -8.50
C ILE A 307 11.98 -13.04 -7.67
N PRO A 308 12.89 -13.85 -8.25
CA PRO A 308 13.92 -14.50 -7.44
C PRO A 308 14.83 -13.50 -6.72
N ALA A 309 15.24 -12.40 -7.36
CA ALA A 309 16.07 -11.39 -6.73
C ALA A 309 15.36 -10.72 -5.54
N TYR A 310 14.08 -10.39 -5.70
CA TYR A 310 13.26 -9.80 -4.64
C TYR A 310 13.16 -10.72 -3.43
N TYR A 311 12.78 -12.00 -3.62
CA TYR A 311 12.57 -12.91 -2.49
C TYR A 311 13.87 -13.27 -1.77
N VAL A 312 15.00 -13.31 -2.45
CA VAL A 312 16.32 -13.48 -1.81
C VAL A 312 16.65 -12.26 -0.94
N ILE A 313 16.55 -11.05 -1.48
CA ILE A 313 16.89 -9.81 -0.75
C ILE A 313 15.91 -9.59 0.40
N ALA A 314 14.61 -9.65 0.13
CA ALA A 314 13.59 -9.40 1.13
C ALA A 314 13.64 -10.42 2.29
N SER A 315 13.85 -11.70 1.98
CA SER A 315 14.00 -12.74 3.02
C SER A 315 15.26 -12.55 3.85
N ALA A 316 16.39 -12.18 3.22
CA ALA A 316 17.63 -11.87 3.91
C ALA A 316 17.45 -10.71 4.91
N GLU A 317 16.84 -9.61 4.46
CA GLU A 317 16.58 -8.46 5.32
C GLU A 317 15.53 -8.76 6.40
N ALA A 318 14.47 -9.54 6.09
CA ALA A 318 13.50 -10.00 7.06
C ALA A 318 14.13 -10.81 8.19
N SER A 319 15.01 -11.77 7.88
CA SER A 319 15.67 -12.58 8.90
C SER A 319 16.47 -11.74 9.88
N SER A 320 17.11 -10.67 9.38
CA SER A 320 17.84 -9.69 10.18
C SER A 320 16.91 -8.77 10.99
N ASN A 321 15.89 -8.19 10.33
CA ASN A 321 14.97 -7.25 10.96
C ASN A 321 14.10 -7.90 12.05
N LEU A 322 13.65 -9.13 11.85
CA LEU A 322 12.77 -9.84 12.79
C LEU A 322 13.55 -10.55 13.92
N SER A 323 14.88 -10.51 13.91
CA SER A 323 15.71 -11.06 14.98
C SER A 323 15.48 -10.38 16.34
N ARG A 324 15.01 -9.13 16.32
CA ARG A 324 14.71 -8.34 17.53
C ARG A 324 13.47 -8.79 18.31
N PHE A 325 12.60 -9.59 17.70
CA PHE A 325 11.38 -10.10 18.33
C PHE A 325 11.69 -11.45 18.99
N ASP A 326 12.14 -11.39 20.23
CA ASP A 326 12.72 -12.51 20.98
C ASP A 326 11.96 -12.84 22.28
N GLY A 327 10.89 -12.11 22.59
CA GLY A 327 10.09 -12.27 23.80
C GLY A 327 10.75 -11.71 25.09
N VAL A 328 11.87 -10.96 24.96
CA VAL A 328 12.59 -10.43 26.13
C VAL A 328 12.21 -9.00 26.45
N LYS A 329 12.26 -8.08 25.47
CA LYS A 329 12.04 -6.64 25.71
C LYS A 329 10.60 -6.22 25.60
N TYR A 330 9.86 -6.74 24.63
CA TYR A 330 8.45 -6.39 24.32
C TYR A 330 7.83 -7.48 23.45
N GLY A 331 6.52 -7.42 23.29
CA GLY A 331 5.75 -8.37 22.49
C GLY A 331 5.36 -9.62 23.30
N TYR A 332 4.88 -10.61 22.56
CA TYR A 332 4.51 -11.90 23.11
C TYR A 332 5.73 -12.64 23.66
N ARG A 333 5.58 -13.27 24.82
CA ARG A 333 6.52 -14.22 25.40
C ARG A 333 5.78 -15.51 25.72
N THR A 334 6.38 -16.65 25.36
CA THR A 334 5.83 -17.94 25.79
C THR A 334 5.72 -18.01 27.32
N PRO A 335 4.62 -18.50 27.88
CA PRO A 335 4.50 -18.72 29.33
C PRO A 335 5.22 -19.98 29.79
N ASP A 336 5.53 -20.92 28.89
CA ASP A 336 6.10 -22.23 29.16
C ASP A 336 7.57 -22.31 28.69
N PHE A 337 8.51 -22.10 29.62
CA PHE A 337 9.94 -22.17 29.34
C PHE A 337 10.72 -22.67 30.56
N GLU A 338 11.79 -23.42 30.31
CA GLU A 338 12.69 -23.91 31.33
C GLU A 338 13.96 -23.05 31.42
N ASP A 339 14.44 -22.56 30.28
CA ASP A 339 15.66 -21.72 30.18
C ASP A 339 15.51 -20.59 29.16
N LEU A 340 16.56 -19.78 28.99
CA LEU A 340 16.56 -18.65 28.06
C LEU A 340 16.48 -19.09 26.59
N GLN A 341 17.01 -20.26 26.25
CA GLN A 341 16.89 -20.79 24.88
C GLN A 341 15.48 -21.18 24.55
N ASP A 342 14.76 -21.74 25.52
CA ASP A 342 13.34 -22.06 25.39
C ASP A 342 12.51 -20.79 25.19
N VAL A 343 12.80 -19.73 25.93
CA VAL A 343 12.14 -18.41 25.71
C VAL A 343 12.26 -18.00 24.25
N TYR A 344 13.47 -18.02 23.67
CA TYR A 344 13.66 -17.62 22.27
C TYR A 344 12.95 -18.55 21.29
N LYS A 345 13.14 -19.86 21.42
CA LYS A 345 12.60 -20.84 20.47
C LYS A 345 11.09 -20.89 20.51
N LYS A 346 10.50 -21.09 21.69
CA LYS A 346 9.06 -21.26 21.86
C LYS A 346 8.31 -19.96 21.56
N THR A 347 8.82 -18.81 22.04
CA THR A 347 8.21 -17.51 21.72
C THR A 347 8.12 -17.27 20.21
N ARG A 348 9.21 -17.50 19.49
CA ARG A 348 9.25 -17.30 18.04
C ARG A 348 8.43 -18.34 17.29
N ASP A 349 8.41 -19.58 17.76
CA ASP A 349 7.58 -20.64 17.17
C ASP A 349 6.09 -20.39 17.36
N GLU A 350 5.66 -20.01 18.54
CA GLU A 350 4.27 -19.71 18.86
C GLU A 350 3.79 -18.36 18.34
N GLY A 351 4.71 -17.38 18.24
CA GLY A 351 4.42 -15.98 17.95
C GLY A 351 4.38 -15.64 16.47
N PHE A 352 5.15 -16.33 15.62
CA PHE A 352 5.17 -16.09 14.17
C PHE A 352 4.37 -17.12 13.40
N GLY A 353 3.66 -16.66 12.37
CA GLY A 353 2.97 -17.49 11.39
C GLY A 353 3.94 -18.20 10.42
N MET A 354 3.40 -19.15 9.67
CA MET A 354 4.20 -20.05 8.84
C MET A 354 4.95 -19.34 7.71
N GLU A 355 4.32 -18.35 7.05
CA GLU A 355 4.97 -17.62 5.95
C GLU A 355 6.15 -16.78 6.44
N VAL A 356 5.99 -16.11 7.59
CA VAL A 356 7.08 -15.34 8.22
C VAL A 356 8.23 -16.26 8.61
N LYS A 357 7.96 -17.41 9.22
CA LYS A 357 8.98 -18.44 9.55
C LYS A 357 9.72 -18.88 8.30
N ARG A 358 8.99 -19.17 7.20
CA ARG A 358 9.58 -19.59 5.92
C ARG A 358 10.56 -18.57 5.40
N ARG A 359 10.16 -17.30 5.32
CA ARG A 359 11.03 -16.21 4.82
C ARG A 359 12.23 -15.96 5.72
N MET A 360 12.07 -16.03 7.04
CA MET A 360 13.21 -15.93 7.97
C MET A 360 14.20 -17.06 7.78
N MET A 361 13.73 -18.31 7.56
CA MET A 361 14.62 -19.46 7.31
C MET A 361 15.35 -19.34 5.98
N ILE A 362 14.65 -18.94 4.90
CA ILE A 362 15.27 -18.65 3.60
C ILE A 362 16.33 -17.55 3.76
N GLY A 363 15.99 -16.47 4.48
CA GLY A 363 16.91 -15.37 4.73
C GLY A 363 18.17 -15.79 5.47
N ALA A 364 18.02 -16.57 6.55
CA ALA A 364 19.17 -17.12 7.29
C ALA A 364 20.03 -18.03 6.40
N PHE A 365 19.41 -18.84 5.53
CA PHE A 365 20.13 -19.70 4.59
C PHE A 365 20.95 -18.89 3.58
N VAL A 366 20.34 -17.91 2.89
CA VAL A 366 21.02 -17.13 1.85
C VAL A 366 22.09 -16.18 2.41
N LEU A 367 22.05 -15.88 3.71
CA LEU A 367 23.08 -15.12 4.41
C LEU A 367 24.17 -15.98 5.03
N SER A 368 24.03 -17.32 5.01
CA SER A 368 25.00 -18.22 5.65
C SER A 368 26.29 -18.35 4.85
N SER A 369 27.37 -18.73 5.55
CA SER A 369 28.70 -18.95 4.96
C SER A 369 28.60 -19.99 3.82
N GLY A 370 29.16 -19.69 2.66
CA GLY A 370 29.12 -20.52 1.44
C GLY A 370 27.94 -20.24 0.51
N TYR A 371 26.87 -19.57 0.97
CA TYR A 371 25.72 -19.23 0.15
C TYR A 371 25.57 -17.72 -0.08
N TYR A 372 26.21 -16.90 0.77
CA TYR A 372 26.13 -15.44 0.71
C TYR A 372 26.47 -14.87 -0.67
N ASP A 373 27.61 -15.26 -1.24
CA ASP A 373 28.05 -14.77 -2.56
C ASP A 373 27.19 -15.33 -3.68
N ALA A 374 26.79 -16.60 -3.58
CA ALA A 374 26.02 -17.28 -4.63
C ALA A 374 24.58 -16.82 -4.74
N TYR A 375 23.97 -16.38 -3.65
CA TYR A 375 22.57 -15.97 -3.61
C TYR A 375 22.41 -14.46 -3.31
N TYR A 376 22.86 -13.98 -2.15
CA TYR A 376 22.58 -12.60 -1.73
C TYR A 376 23.32 -11.57 -2.59
N ILE A 377 24.62 -11.72 -2.77
CA ILE A 377 25.41 -10.83 -3.65
C ILE A 377 24.92 -10.91 -5.08
N LYS A 378 24.59 -12.12 -5.56
CA LYS A 378 24.03 -12.29 -6.91
C LYS A 378 22.70 -11.57 -7.08
N ALA A 379 21.82 -11.65 -6.09
CA ALA A 379 20.55 -10.93 -6.11
C ALA A 379 20.72 -9.39 -6.11
N LEU A 380 21.71 -8.86 -5.37
CA LEU A 380 22.06 -7.44 -5.44
C LEU A 380 22.59 -7.01 -6.82
N GLN A 381 23.38 -7.86 -7.48
CA GLN A 381 23.83 -7.62 -8.85
C GLN A 381 22.65 -7.58 -9.83
N VAL A 382 21.69 -8.53 -9.69
CA VAL A 382 20.46 -8.54 -10.49
C VAL A 382 19.61 -7.28 -10.21
N LYS A 383 19.47 -6.87 -8.94
CA LYS A 383 18.81 -5.61 -8.58
C LYS A 383 19.41 -4.41 -9.33
N ALA A 384 20.73 -4.33 -9.41
CA ALA A 384 21.40 -3.25 -10.14
C ALA A 384 21.14 -3.28 -11.65
N LEU A 385 21.05 -4.48 -12.25
CA LEU A 385 20.71 -4.64 -13.67
C LEU A 385 19.25 -4.31 -13.96
N ILE A 386 18.32 -4.68 -13.09
CA ILE A 386 16.90 -4.27 -13.19
C ILE A 386 16.79 -2.74 -13.14
N LYS A 387 17.47 -2.11 -12.16
CA LYS A 387 17.49 -0.64 -12.09
C LYS A 387 18.02 -0.03 -13.39
N LYS A 388 19.12 -0.56 -13.93
CA LYS A 388 19.69 -0.09 -15.20
C LYS A 388 18.68 -0.23 -16.35
N GLY A 389 17.95 -1.35 -16.44
CA GLY A 389 16.89 -1.54 -17.45
C GLY A 389 15.82 -0.44 -17.41
N PHE A 390 15.39 -0.05 -16.19
CA PHE A 390 14.49 1.09 -16.02
C PHE A 390 15.13 2.43 -16.39
N ASP A 391 16.39 2.68 -16.00
CA ASP A 391 17.11 3.90 -16.35
C ASP A 391 17.25 4.05 -17.88
N ASP A 392 17.56 2.95 -18.58
CA ASP A 392 17.64 2.91 -20.04
C ASP A 392 16.25 3.16 -20.70
N ALA A 393 15.17 2.65 -20.12
CA ALA A 393 13.80 2.90 -20.57
C ALA A 393 13.40 4.37 -20.34
N PHE A 394 13.69 4.94 -19.18
CA PHE A 394 13.39 6.34 -18.88
C PHE A 394 14.22 7.36 -19.66
N ALA A 395 15.30 6.95 -20.32
CA ALA A 395 15.96 7.81 -21.30
C ALA A 395 15.07 8.08 -22.55
N LYS A 396 14.05 7.24 -22.78
CA LYS A 396 13.15 7.32 -23.95
C LYS A 396 11.71 7.67 -23.57
N TYR A 397 11.24 7.18 -22.43
CA TYR A 397 9.87 7.29 -21.99
C TYR A 397 9.76 8.10 -20.69
N ASP A 398 8.67 8.79 -20.53
CA ASP A 398 8.36 9.54 -19.30
C ASP A 398 7.61 8.65 -18.28
N ILE A 399 6.91 7.63 -18.78
CA ILE A 399 6.13 6.66 -17.99
C ILE A 399 6.28 5.26 -18.61
N ILE A 400 6.39 4.26 -17.76
CA ILE A 400 6.22 2.85 -18.12
C ILE A 400 4.82 2.41 -17.66
N LEU A 401 4.04 1.83 -18.57
CA LEU A 401 2.67 1.39 -18.30
C LEU A 401 2.57 -0.14 -18.45
N GLY A 402 1.80 -0.76 -17.55
CA GLY A 402 1.56 -2.20 -17.61
C GLY A 402 0.44 -2.62 -16.65
N PRO A 403 0.13 -3.93 -16.57
CA PRO A 403 -0.80 -4.46 -15.59
C PRO A 403 -0.23 -4.29 -14.17
N THR A 404 -1.12 -4.14 -13.16
CA THR A 404 -0.71 -4.16 -11.76
C THR A 404 -0.50 -5.58 -11.27
N ALA A 405 -1.37 -6.49 -11.67
CA ALA A 405 -1.33 -7.92 -11.34
C ALA A 405 -1.68 -8.76 -12.59
N PRO A 406 -1.28 -10.04 -12.64
CA PRO A 406 -1.54 -10.89 -13.80
C PRO A 406 -3.02 -11.27 -13.97
N THR A 407 -3.80 -11.21 -12.88
CA THR A 407 -5.22 -11.57 -12.84
C THR A 407 -5.99 -10.57 -12.00
N THR A 408 -7.30 -10.66 -11.97
CA THR A 408 -8.16 -10.05 -10.94
C THR A 408 -8.05 -10.81 -9.62
N ALA A 409 -8.80 -10.39 -8.59
CA ALA A 409 -8.74 -10.95 -7.24
C ALA A 409 -8.95 -12.47 -7.22
N LEU A 410 -8.01 -13.19 -6.61
CA LEU A 410 -8.01 -14.64 -6.50
C LEU A 410 -9.03 -15.14 -5.47
N LYS A 411 -9.44 -16.41 -5.56
CA LYS A 411 -10.29 -17.02 -4.54
C LYS A 411 -9.53 -17.20 -3.22
N MET A 412 -10.24 -17.02 -2.13
CA MET A 412 -9.69 -17.28 -0.79
C MET A 412 -9.26 -18.74 -0.67
N GLY A 413 -8.11 -18.98 -0.03
CA GLY A 413 -7.50 -20.30 0.15
C GLY A 413 -6.71 -20.84 -1.04
N GLU A 414 -6.85 -20.25 -2.23
CA GLU A 414 -6.21 -20.77 -3.45
C GLU A 414 -4.68 -20.73 -3.40
N ASN A 415 -4.10 -19.70 -2.78
CA ASN A 415 -2.65 -19.49 -2.71
C ASN A 415 -1.99 -20.04 -1.44
N LEU A 416 -2.76 -20.40 -0.42
CA LEU A 416 -2.20 -20.91 0.85
C LEU A 416 -1.49 -22.25 0.68
N SER A 417 -1.91 -23.07 -0.29
CA SER A 417 -1.34 -24.38 -0.60
C SER A 417 -0.12 -24.32 -1.51
N ASP A 418 0.06 -23.25 -2.28
CA ASP A 418 1.16 -23.07 -3.23
C ASP A 418 1.78 -21.67 -3.15
N PRO A 419 2.82 -21.48 -2.34
CA PRO A 419 3.50 -20.18 -2.20
C PRO A 419 4.05 -19.62 -3.52
N LEU A 420 4.41 -20.46 -4.49
CA LEU A 420 4.95 -20.00 -5.77
C LEU A 420 3.89 -19.25 -6.58
N LYS A 421 2.62 -19.66 -6.53
CA LYS A 421 1.52 -18.92 -7.16
C LYS A 421 1.36 -17.53 -6.57
N MET A 422 1.43 -17.41 -5.24
CA MET A 422 1.38 -16.12 -4.57
C MET A 422 2.55 -15.23 -5.03
N TYR A 423 3.76 -15.78 -5.13
CA TYR A 423 4.95 -15.05 -5.53
C TYR A 423 4.88 -14.57 -6.99
N LEU A 424 4.33 -15.38 -7.89
CA LEU A 424 4.14 -15.00 -9.30
C LEU A 424 3.12 -13.85 -9.46
N GLY A 425 2.19 -13.70 -8.53
CA GLY A 425 1.25 -12.56 -8.49
C GLY A 425 1.93 -11.19 -8.41
N ASP A 426 3.17 -11.13 -7.92
CA ASP A 426 3.92 -9.88 -7.71
C ASP A 426 4.86 -9.52 -8.89
N ILE A 427 4.79 -10.27 -10.02
CA ILE A 427 5.74 -10.17 -11.14
C ILE A 427 5.86 -8.75 -11.72
N TYR A 428 4.78 -7.98 -11.76
CA TYR A 428 4.77 -6.62 -12.31
C TYR A 428 5.12 -5.53 -11.29
N THR A 429 5.14 -5.86 -10.00
CA THR A 429 5.31 -4.87 -8.95
C THR A 429 6.67 -4.87 -8.27
N VAL A 430 7.28 -6.05 -8.06
CA VAL A 430 8.55 -6.17 -7.31
C VAL A 430 9.73 -5.47 -7.97
N SER A 431 9.77 -5.43 -9.31
CA SER A 431 10.84 -4.75 -10.06
C SER A 431 10.90 -3.25 -9.75
N VAL A 432 9.75 -2.63 -9.52
CA VAL A 432 9.60 -1.22 -9.17
C VAL A 432 10.24 -0.92 -7.80
N ASN A 433 10.03 -1.81 -6.81
CA ASN A 433 10.67 -1.69 -5.49
C ASN A 433 12.17 -1.94 -5.56
N LEU A 434 12.61 -2.97 -6.31
CA LEU A 434 14.05 -3.24 -6.53
C LEU A 434 14.76 -2.04 -7.15
N ALA A 435 14.11 -1.33 -8.06
CA ALA A 435 14.67 -0.13 -8.69
C ALA A 435 14.48 1.16 -7.86
N GLY A 436 13.71 1.12 -6.76
CA GLY A 436 13.43 2.27 -5.91
C GLY A 436 12.49 3.32 -6.52
N LEU A 437 11.75 2.97 -7.57
CA LEU A 437 10.95 3.86 -8.39
C LEU A 437 9.54 4.10 -7.81
N PRO A 438 8.89 5.23 -8.14
CA PRO A 438 7.48 5.44 -7.83
C PRO A 438 6.58 4.65 -8.77
N GLY A 439 5.40 4.25 -8.29
CA GLY A 439 4.38 3.60 -9.09
C GLY A 439 2.98 3.88 -8.54
N ILE A 440 2.03 4.09 -9.43
CA ILE A 440 0.62 4.26 -9.09
C ILE A 440 -0.20 3.17 -9.76
N SER A 441 -1.13 2.58 -9.02
CA SER A 441 -2.13 1.66 -9.54
C SER A 441 -3.51 2.31 -9.42
N LEU A 442 -4.29 2.23 -10.49
CA LEU A 442 -5.67 2.73 -10.53
C LEU A 442 -6.56 1.80 -11.35
N PRO A 443 -7.88 1.77 -11.09
CA PRO A 443 -8.80 0.94 -11.85
C PRO A 443 -8.81 1.29 -13.33
N CYS A 444 -8.82 0.25 -14.20
CA CYS A 444 -8.87 0.44 -15.65
C CYS A 444 -9.96 -0.38 -16.35
N GLY A 445 -10.65 -1.25 -15.64
CA GLY A 445 -11.74 -2.07 -16.16
C GLY A 445 -12.36 -2.94 -15.08
N ILE A 446 -13.35 -3.72 -15.51
CA ILE A 446 -14.01 -4.78 -14.73
C ILE A 446 -13.99 -6.03 -15.60
N ASP A 447 -13.64 -7.20 -15.03
CA ASP A 447 -13.66 -8.47 -15.74
C ASP A 447 -15.08 -9.03 -15.90
N SER A 448 -15.24 -10.12 -16.64
CA SER A 448 -16.52 -10.81 -16.87
C SER A 448 -17.15 -11.36 -15.58
N SER A 449 -16.39 -11.46 -14.49
CA SER A 449 -16.86 -11.87 -13.15
C SER A 449 -17.28 -10.68 -12.28
N GLY A 450 -17.19 -9.45 -12.78
CA GLY A 450 -17.51 -8.22 -12.04
C GLY A 450 -16.38 -7.76 -11.10
N LEU A 451 -15.14 -8.23 -11.28
CA LEU A 451 -14.00 -7.88 -10.45
C LEU A 451 -13.14 -6.77 -11.08
N PRO A 452 -12.58 -5.85 -10.28
CA PRO A 452 -11.76 -4.76 -10.80
C PRO A 452 -10.46 -5.23 -11.45
N ILE A 453 -10.07 -4.52 -12.51
CA ILE A 453 -8.78 -4.63 -13.17
C ILE A 453 -8.01 -3.33 -12.93
N GLY A 454 -6.76 -3.42 -12.47
CA GLY A 454 -5.89 -2.26 -12.27
C GLY A 454 -4.78 -2.15 -13.32
N VAL A 455 -4.55 -0.92 -13.79
CA VAL A 455 -3.37 -0.54 -14.57
C VAL A 455 -2.33 0.09 -13.65
N GLN A 456 -1.06 -0.22 -13.87
CA GLN A 456 0.07 0.37 -13.18
C GLN A 456 0.80 1.35 -14.11
N MET A 457 1.12 2.53 -13.60
CA MET A 457 2.07 3.46 -14.19
C MET A 457 3.29 3.58 -13.29
N ILE A 458 4.48 3.52 -13.88
CA ILE A 458 5.77 3.60 -13.20
C ILE A 458 6.49 4.83 -13.73
N GLY A 459 7.03 5.66 -12.84
CA GLY A 459 7.80 6.85 -13.19
C GLY A 459 9.28 6.73 -12.85
N GLN A 460 10.07 7.64 -13.38
CA GLN A 460 11.43 7.86 -12.93
C GLN A 460 11.44 8.26 -11.45
N ALA A 461 12.53 8.00 -10.73
CA ALA A 461 12.65 8.42 -9.35
C ALA A 461 12.39 9.94 -9.21
N PHE A 462 11.55 10.32 -8.26
CA PHE A 462 11.10 11.69 -7.97
C PHE A 462 10.29 12.36 -9.09
N SER A 463 9.67 11.56 -9.98
CA SER A 463 8.75 12.07 -11.02
C SER A 463 7.28 11.84 -10.69
N GLU A 464 6.91 11.82 -9.41
CA GLU A 464 5.52 11.57 -8.98
C GLU A 464 4.51 12.55 -9.58
N LYS A 465 4.90 13.81 -9.82
CA LYS A 465 4.04 14.78 -10.53
C LYS A 465 3.65 14.29 -11.93
N THR A 466 4.58 13.70 -12.67
CA THR A 466 4.31 13.13 -14.01
C THR A 466 3.36 11.94 -13.92
N LEU A 467 3.56 11.05 -12.92
CA LEU A 467 2.66 9.93 -12.67
C LEU A 467 1.25 10.38 -12.31
N ILE A 468 1.12 11.31 -11.36
CA ILE A 468 -0.15 11.86 -10.91
C ILE A 468 -0.90 12.51 -12.09
N ARG A 469 -0.21 13.30 -12.92
CA ARG A 469 -0.78 13.93 -14.11
C ARG A 469 -1.36 12.90 -15.08
N ALA A 470 -0.63 11.84 -15.38
CA ALA A 470 -1.08 10.80 -16.30
C ALA A 470 -2.21 9.96 -15.71
N ALA A 471 -2.09 9.55 -14.45
CA ALA A 471 -3.11 8.80 -13.74
C ALA A 471 -4.42 9.60 -13.62
N TYR A 472 -4.32 10.89 -13.24
CA TYR A 472 -5.46 11.79 -13.17
C TYR A 472 -6.13 11.95 -14.54
N SER A 473 -5.35 12.13 -15.60
CA SER A 473 -5.89 12.25 -16.96
C SER A 473 -6.62 10.98 -17.43
N LEU A 474 -6.14 9.79 -17.07
CA LEU A 474 -6.82 8.53 -17.35
C LEU A 474 -8.12 8.42 -16.52
N GLU A 475 -8.05 8.73 -15.23
CA GLU A 475 -9.20 8.68 -14.32
C GLU A 475 -10.37 9.56 -14.80
N GLN A 476 -10.10 10.76 -15.33
CA GLN A 476 -11.14 11.69 -15.84
C GLN A 476 -11.92 11.14 -17.05
N THR A 477 -11.50 10.03 -17.63
CA THR A 477 -12.22 9.39 -18.76
C THR A 477 -13.22 8.33 -18.32
N ARG A 478 -13.32 8.07 -17.01
CA ARG A 478 -14.09 6.95 -16.44
C ARG A 478 -15.00 7.42 -15.32
N SER A 479 -16.13 6.72 -15.15
CA SER A 479 -16.91 6.76 -13.92
C SER A 479 -16.25 5.84 -12.88
N TYR A 480 -16.23 6.28 -11.61
CA TYR A 480 -15.79 5.43 -10.51
C TYR A 480 -16.81 4.31 -10.27
N GLU A 481 -16.39 3.07 -10.54
CA GLU A 481 -17.16 1.88 -10.22
C GLU A 481 -17.06 1.58 -8.71
N ARG A 482 -18.18 1.16 -8.11
CA ARG A 482 -18.25 0.83 -6.68
C ARG A 482 -18.73 -0.60 -6.48
N PRO A 483 -18.29 -1.31 -5.43
CA PRO A 483 -18.81 -2.62 -5.10
C PRO A 483 -20.31 -2.57 -4.76
N ALA A 484 -21.02 -3.69 -4.97
CA ALA A 484 -22.47 -3.78 -4.76
C ALA A 484 -22.90 -3.40 -3.33
N CYS A 485 -22.09 -3.77 -2.33
CA CYS A 485 -22.34 -3.43 -0.93
C CYS A 485 -22.43 -1.91 -0.66
N VAL A 486 -21.83 -1.10 -1.51
CA VAL A 486 -21.85 0.37 -1.42
C VAL A 486 -23.03 0.96 -2.21
N LYS A 487 -23.44 0.28 -3.30
CA LYS A 487 -24.59 0.69 -4.12
C LYS A 487 -25.94 0.43 -3.44
N GLY A 488 -25.97 -0.33 -2.34
CA GLY A 488 -27.20 -0.77 -1.68
C GLY A 488 -27.94 -1.88 -2.46
N GLU A 489 -27.22 -2.53 -3.37
CA GLU A 489 -27.66 -3.69 -4.13
C GLU A 489 -27.21 -4.94 -3.35
N ASN A 490 -28.13 -5.58 -2.60
CA ASN A 490 -27.90 -6.85 -1.90
C ASN A 490 -28.25 -8.05 -2.78
#